data_1a4159fbc2bb90b974829aefce44dcc5
#
_entry.id   1a4159fbc2bb90b974829aefce44dcc5
#
_cell.length_a   1.000
_cell.length_b   1.000
_cell.length_c   1.000
_cell.angle_alpha   90.00
_cell.angle_beta   90.00
_cell.angle_gamma   90.00
#
_symmetry.space_group_name_H-M   'P 1'
#
loop_
_entity.id
_entity.type
_entity.pdbx_description
1 polymer ?
#
loop_
_entity_poly.entity_id
_entity_poly.type
_entity_poly.pdbx_seq_one_letter_code
_entity_poly.pdbx_strand_id
1 'polypeptide(L)'
;MVSLVSMASKAAGLHEYVNDRFGAEHPLANAQFAQGDVVTTIIKCAGGETITLTLDTTLPRFYSRDFTVRGTKGMYEEATDSVFFDKEHTEYDFKWKEQWGNAEKYSEEYEHPMWKAYKEEGVRGSHDGMDWLVFRDSFDSILNGTLCPIDVYDTAAWICITALIEESIALGGKPVMIPDFTKGAWITR
;
A
#
# COMPACT_ATOMS: atom_id res chain seq x y z
N MET A 1 0.72 -6.83 -12.45
CA MET A 1 1.47 -7.68 -11.50
C MET A 1 1.62 -9.08 -12.09
N VAL A 2 2.73 -9.80 -11.85
CA VAL A 2 3.04 -11.10 -12.50
C VAL A 2 3.15 -12.23 -11.48
N SER A 3 3.89 -12.00 -10.41
CA SER A 3 4.11 -13.00 -9.36
C SER A 3 4.38 -12.32 -8.04
N LEU A 4 4.20 -13.04 -6.96
CA LEU A 4 4.58 -12.57 -5.63
C LEU A 4 5.27 -13.67 -4.83
N VAL A 5 6.00 -13.25 -3.80
CA VAL A 5 6.56 -14.09 -2.75
C VAL A 5 6.27 -13.46 -1.41
N SER A 6 5.89 -14.27 -0.42
CA SER A 6 5.54 -13.80 0.91
C SER A 6 6.18 -14.62 2.02
N MET A 7 6.54 -13.93 3.10
CA MET A 7 7.03 -14.52 4.34
C MET A 7 6.26 -13.93 5.53
N ALA A 8 5.93 -14.77 6.49
CA ALA A 8 5.29 -14.36 7.73
C ALA A 8 6.24 -14.55 8.92
N SER A 9 6.18 -13.62 9.87
CA SER A 9 6.83 -13.78 11.16
C SER A 9 6.08 -14.77 12.07
N LYS A 10 6.60 -15.02 13.26
CA LYS A 10 5.86 -15.73 14.31
C LYS A 10 4.56 -14.99 14.66
N ALA A 11 3.52 -15.75 15.01
CA ALA A 11 2.27 -15.23 15.57
C ALA A 11 2.38 -15.17 17.11
N ALA A 12 2.60 -14.00 17.67
CA ALA A 12 2.72 -13.77 19.10
C ALA A 12 1.84 -12.62 19.61
N GLY A 13 1.69 -11.57 18.80
CA GLY A 13 1.03 -10.34 19.23
C GLY A 13 -0.42 -10.51 19.66
N LEU A 14 -1.21 -11.32 18.94
CA LEU A 14 -2.60 -11.60 19.34
C LEU A 14 -2.70 -12.39 20.64
N HIS A 15 -1.77 -13.32 20.87
CA HIS A 15 -1.70 -14.08 22.12
C HIS A 15 -1.42 -13.15 23.30
N GLU A 16 -0.39 -12.30 23.19
CA GLU A 16 -0.05 -11.32 24.21
C GLU A 16 -1.23 -10.34 24.45
N TYR A 17 -1.83 -9.83 23.39
CA TYR A 17 -2.98 -8.93 23.49
C TYR A 17 -4.14 -9.53 24.28
N VAL A 18 -4.49 -10.80 24.01
CA VAL A 18 -5.59 -11.48 24.71
C VAL A 18 -5.26 -11.64 26.21
N ASN A 19 -4.05 -12.10 26.52
CA ASN A 19 -3.64 -12.33 27.90
C ASN A 19 -3.55 -11.01 28.70
N ASP A 20 -2.98 -9.97 28.12
CA ASP A 20 -2.83 -8.68 28.78
C ASP A 20 -4.16 -7.96 29.00
N ARG A 21 -5.08 -8.04 28.04
CA ARG A 21 -6.35 -7.30 28.09
C ARG A 21 -7.47 -8.03 28.76
N PHE A 22 -7.50 -9.35 28.67
CA PHE A 22 -8.63 -10.17 29.10
C PHE A 22 -8.25 -11.25 30.13
N GLY A 23 -6.94 -11.44 30.36
CA GLY A 23 -6.40 -12.40 31.32
C GLY A 23 -6.35 -13.85 30.81
N ALA A 24 -5.63 -14.68 31.59
CA ALA A 24 -5.34 -16.08 31.21
C ALA A 24 -6.57 -16.99 31.17
N GLU A 25 -7.67 -16.59 31.83
CA GLU A 25 -8.93 -17.35 31.84
C GLU A 25 -9.82 -17.08 30.63
N HIS A 26 -9.43 -16.16 29.74
CA HIS A 26 -10.17 -15.87 28.52
C HIS A 26 -10.14 -17.07 27.57
N PRO A 27 -11.26 -17.42 26.89
CA PRO A 27 -11.31 -18.62 26.00
C PRO A 27 -10.25 -18.64 24.89
N LEU A 28 -9.77 -17.47 24.49
CA LEU A 28 -8.71 -17.33 23.46
C LEU A 28 -7.30 -17.18 24.04
N ALA A 29 -7.13 -17.19 25.37
CA ALA A 29 -5.81 -16.98 25.99
C ALA A 29 -4.77 -18.04 25.56
N ASN A 30 -5.24 -19.27 25.30
CA ASN A 30 -4.39 -20.37 24.83
C ASN A 30 -4.60 -20.69 23.35
N ALA A 31 -5.29 -19.83 22.59
CA ALA A 31 -5.51 -20.03 21.17
C ALA A 31 -4.19 -19.90 20.39
N GLN A 32 -4.01 -20.79 19.41
CA GLN A 32 -2.94 -20.66 18.46
C GLN A 32 -3.44 -19.89 17.22
N PHE A 33 -2.85 -18.74 16.97
CA PHE A 33 -3.16 -17.93 15.81
C PHE A 33 -2.22 -18.29 14.66
N ALA A 34 -2.77 -18.53 13.49
CA ALA A 34 -1.99 -18.90 12.30
C ALA A 34 -1.41 -17.68 11.58
N GLN A 35 -2.02 -16.51 11.74
CA GLN A 35 -1.54 -15.28 11.11
C GLN A 35 -0.27 -14.79 11.81
N GLY A 36 0.82 -14.64 11.07
CA GLY A 36 2.03 -14.00 11.57
C GLY A 36 1.82 -12.53 11.90
N ASP A 37 2.57 -12.01 12.86
CA ASP A 37 2.43 -10.62 13.31
C ASP A 37 2.83 -9.62 12.22
N VAL A 38 3.87 -9.95 11.46
CA VAL A 38 4.33 -9.17 10.31
C VAL A 38 4.40 -10.08 9.10
N VAL A 39 3.76 -9.67 8.01
CA VAL A 39 3.82 -10.36 6.71
C VAL A 39 4.48 -9.42 5.71
N THR A 40 5.57 -9.87 5.10
CA THR A 40 6.28 -9.14 4.05
C THR A 40 6.11 -9.84 2.72
N THR A 41 5.68 -9.10 1.73
CA THR A 41 5.40 -9.57 0.38
C THR A 41 6.15 -8.74 -0.64
N ILE A 42 6.77 -9.38 -1.61
CA ILE A 42 7.36 -8.72 -2.78
C ILE A 42 6.61 -9.17 -4.02
N ILE A 43 6.08 -8.21 -4.77
CA ILE A 43 5.35 -8.43 -6.02
C ILE A 43 6.23 -7.97 -7.17
N LYS A 44 6.35 -8.81 -8.21
CA LYS A 44 7.01 -8.46 -9.47
C LYS A 44 5.97 -7.98 -10.48
N CYS A 45 6.22 -6.84 -11.12
CA CYS A 45 5.41 -6.31 -12.21
C CYS A 45 5.98 -6.65 -13.58
N ALA A 46 5.15 -6.57 -14.62
CA ALA A 46 5.50 -6.93 -15.98
C ALA A 46 6.53 -5.97 -16.61
N GLY A 47 6.50 -4.70 -16.23
CA GLY A 47 7.47 -3.68 -16.66
C GLY A 47 8.82 -3.78 -15.94
N GLY A 48 8.95 -4.68 -14.95
CA GLY A 48 10.18 -4.89 -14.18
C GLY A 48 10.17 -4.24 -12.80
N GLU A 49 9.17 -3.44 -12.50
CA GLU A 49 9.00 -2.81 -11.18
C GLU A 49 8.72 -3.88 -10.11
N THR A 50 9.02 -3.54 -8.87
CA THR A 50 8.67 -4.34 -7.69
C THR A 50 7.84 -3.51 -6.72
N ILE A 51 6.87 -4.15 -6.08
CA ILE A 51 6.08 -3.58 -4.99
C ILE A 51 6.39 -4.39 -3.73
N THR A 52 6.78 -3.73 -2.65
CA THR A 52 6.92 -4.35 -1.34
C THR A 52 5.72 -3.96 -0.48
N LEU A 53 5.06 -4.96 0.10
CA LEU A 53 3.97 -4.76 1.04
C LEU A 53 4.39 -5.30 2.40
N THR A 54 4.14 -4.53 3.45
CA THR A 54 4.30 -4.98 4.83
C THR A 54 2.95 -4.86 5.53
N LEU A 55 2.40 -5.99 5.96
CA LEU A 55 1.20 -6.05 6.78
C LEU A 55 1.62 -6.27 8.23
N ASP A 56 1.33 -5.30 9.08
CA ASP A 56 1.54 -5.36 10.52
C ASP A 56 0.27 -4.84 11.21
N THR A 57 -0.48 -5.73 11.84
CA THR A 57 -1.77 -5.42 12.46
C THR A 57 -1.83 -5.71 13.95
N THR A 58 -0.86 -6.45 14.49
CA THR A 58 -0.93 -7.02 15.84
C THR A 58 0.13 -6.49 16.80
N LEU A 59 1.17 -5.84 16.30
CA LEU A 59 2.26 -5.33 17.14
C LEU A 59 2.11 -3.83 17.41
N PRO A 60 2.63 -3.33 18.55
CA PRO A 60 2.70 -1.90 18.82
C PRO A 60 3.58 -1.20 17.80
N ARG A 61 3.04 -0.22 17.12
CA ARG A 61 3.76 0.57 16.10
C ARG A 61 3.13 1.94 15.91
N PHE A 62 3.85 2.84 15.30
CA PHE A 62 3.24 4.04 14.74
C PHE A 62 2.32 3.67 13.58
N TYR A 63 1.19 4.38 13.44
CA TYR A 63 0.39 4.25 12.23
C TYR A 63 1.16 4.85 11.06
N SER A 64 1.33 4.07 10.01
CA SER A 64 1.91 4.49 8.74
C SER A 64 1.42 3.55 7.63
N ARG A 65 1.29 4.06 6.44
CA ARG A 65 1.17 3.24 5.22
C ARG A 65 2.55 2.91 4.66
N ASP A 66 3.59 3.57 5.18
CA ASP A 66 4.99 3.44 4.74
C ASP A 66 5.13 3.59 3.21
N PHE A 67 4.32 4.52 2.65
CA PHE A 67 4.24 4.71 1.21
C PHE A 67 5.54 5.32 0.70
N THR A 68 6.26 4.54 -0.10
CA THR A 68 7.52 4.96 -0.70
C THR A 68 7.49 4.67 -2.19
N VAL A 69 7.81 5.68 -3.00
CA VAL A 69 7.98 5.53 -4.46
C VAL A 69 9.40 5.89 -4.82
N ARG A 70 10.04 5.01 -5.59
CA ARG A 70 11.42 5.21 -6.08
C ARG A 70 11.44 5.12 -7.60
N GLY A 71 11.85 6.19 -8.25
CA GLY A 71 12.02 6.29 -9.69
C GLY A 71 13.46 6.62 -10.07
N THR A 72 13.72 6.66 -11.35
CA THR A 72 15.07 6.94 -11.88
C THR A 72 15.51 8.40 -11.72
N LYS A 73 14.60 9.30 -11.38
CA LYS A 73 14.88 10.73 -11.22
C LYS A 73 14.56 11.28 -9.83
N GLY A 74 14.07 10.44 -8.94
CA GLY A 74 13.75 10.86 -7.60
C GLY A 74 12.98 9.81 -6.81
N MET A 75 12.69 10.14 -5.56
CA MET A 75 11.86 9.34 -4.68
C MET A 75 10.96 10.22 -3.82
N TYR A 76 9.88 9.62 -3.33
CA TYR A 76 9.06 10.13 -2.24
C TYR A 76 8.98 9.11 -1.12
N GLU A 77 8.98 9.55 0.12
CA GLU A 77 8.84 8.73 1.31
C GLU A 77 7.85 9.38 2.29
N GLU A 78 6.74 8.69 2.57
CA GLU A 78 5.69 9.17 3.47
C GLU A 78 6.18 9.34 4.91
N ALA A 79 6.99 8.40 5.41
CA ALA A 79 7.42 8.39 6.81
C ALA A 79 8.19 9.66 7.22
N THR A 80 8.88 10.28 6.30
CA THR A 80 9.64 11.51 6.50
C THR A 80 9.00 12.71 5.80
N ASP A 81 7.90 12.50 5.09
CA ASP A 81 7.24 13.50 4.23
C ASP A 81 8.24 14.22 3.32
N SER A 82 9.03 13.43 2.60
CA SER A 82 10.19 13.95 1.90
C SER A 82 10.28 13.47 0.46
N VAL A 83 10.81 14.33 -0.38
CA VAL A 83 11.21 14.01 -1.74
C VAL A 83 12.73 14.16 -1.91
N PHE A 84 13.30 13.33 -2.77
CA PHE A 84 14.66 13.46 -3.25
C PHE A 84 14.64 13.51 -4.78
N PHE A 85 15.22 14.53 -5.37
CA PHE A 85 15.34 14.66 -6.82
C PHE A 85 16.80 14.57 -7.25
N ASP A 86 17.05 13.76 -8.30
CA ASP A 86 18.34 13.71 -8.99
C ASP A 86 18.75 15.11 -9.45
N LYS A 87 20.03 15.46 -9.27
CA LYS A 87 20.64 16.76 -9.65
C LYS A 87 20.22 17.97 -8.83
N GLU A 88 19.19 17.89 -8.00
CA GLU A 88 18.79 18.94 -7.08
C GLU A 88 19.32 18.65 -5.67
N HIS A 89 19.21 17.41 -5.25
CA HIS A 89 19.71 16.93 -3.97
C HIS A 89 20.99 16.10 -4.17
N THR A 90 21.82 16.03 -3.13
CA THR A 90 23.01 15.19 -3.16
C THR A 90 22.88 13.99 -2.22
N GLU A 91 23.07 12.79 -2.77
CA GLU A 91 23.01 11.52 -2.04
C GLU A 91 24.11 11.35 -0.99
N TYR A 92 25.18 12.13 -1.08
CA TYR A 92 26.30 12.11 -0.14
C TYR A 92 26.21 13.19 0.93
N ASP A 93 25.07 13.85 1.07
CA ASP A 93 24.86 14.81 2.15
C ASP A 93 24.65 14.07 3.48
N PHE A 94 25.63 14.14 4.38
CA PHE A 94 25.54 13.57 5.72
C PHE A 94 24.50 14.26 6.61
N LYS A 95 23.97 15.39 6.18
CA LYS A 95 22.90 16.13 6.84
C LYS A 95 21.52 15.84 6.24
N TRP A 96 21.35 14.69 5.61
CA TRP A 96 20.11 14.29 4.93
C TRP A 96 18.85 14.44 5.79
N LYS A 97 18.96 14.35 7.13
CA LYS A 97 17.83 14.61 8.03
C LYS A 97 17.33 16.05 7.98
N GLU A 98 18.15 17.01 7.59
CA GLU A 98 17.75 18.40 7.43
C GLU A 98 16.80 18.59 6.22
N GLN A 99 16.71 17.59 5.33
CA GLN A 99 15.81 17.58 4.18
C GLN A 99 14.44 16.95 4.50
N TRP A 100 14.26 16.34 5.66
CA TRP A 100 12.97 15.78 6.02
C TRP A 100 11.88 16.84 6.09
N GLY A 101 10.66 16.49 5.69
CA GLY A 101 9.52 17.41 5.63
C GLY A 101 9.59 18.40 4.47
N ASN A 102 10.37 18.10 3.43
CA ASN A 102 10.55 19.01 2.31
C ASN A 102 9.46 18.87 1.21
N ALA A 103 8.56 17.87 1.30
CA ALA A 103 7.58 17.58 0.25
C ALA A 103 6.66 18.77 -0.04
N GLU A 104 6.28 19.57 0.97
CA GLU A 104 5.43 20.75 0.81
C GLU A 104 6.00 21.76 -0.19
N LYS A 105 7.33 21.90 -0.27
CA LYS A 105 7.99 22.84 -1.21
C LYS A 105 7.69 22.50 -2.67
N TYR A 106 7.34 21.25 -2.93
CA TYR A 106 7.14 20.70 -4.27
C TYR A 106 5.67 20.47 -4.60
N SER A 107 4.77 20.67 -3.63
CA SER A 107 3.34 20.39 -3.78
C SER A 107 2.71 21.22 -4.90
N GLU A 108 3.11 22.49 -5.07
CA GLU A 108 2.59 23.35 -6.14
C GLU A 108 2.89 22.78 -7.54
N GLU A 109 4.07 22.20 -7.74
CA GLU A 109 4.49 21.66 -9.03
C GLU A 109 4.00 20.24 -9.28
N TYR A 110 4.08 19.36 -8.26
CA TYR A 110 3.93 17.91 -8.43
C TYR A 110 2.61 17.34 -7.89
N GLU A 111 1.83 18.10 -7.12
CA GLU A 111 0.55 17.58 -6.63
C GLU A 111 -0.42 17.33 -7.78
N HIS A 112 -1.11 16.20 -7.73
CA HIS A 112 -2.05 15.82 -8.77
C HIS A 112 -3.17 16.86 -8.94
N PRO A 113 -3.54 17.24 -10.18
CA PRO A 113 -4.56 18.26 -10.43
C PRO A 113 -5.90 18.01 -9.73
N MET A 114 -6.30 16.73 -9.60
CA MET A 114 -7.53 16.33 -8.91
C MET A 114 -7.49 16.76 -7.44
N TRP A 115 -6.35 16.58 -6.74
CA TRP A 115 -6.19 17.00 -5.36
C TRP A 115 -6.17 18.51 -5.22
N LYS A 116 -5.50 19.23 -6.14
CA LYS A 116 -5.52 20.71 -6.15
C LYS A 116 -6.94 21.24 -6.25
N ALA A 117 -7.69 20.78 -7.25
CA ALA A 117 -9.09 21.18 -7.44
C ALA A 117 -9.97 20.82 -6.23
N TYR A 118 -9.78 19.63 -5.68
CA TYR A 118 -10.56 19.18 -4.53
C TYR A 118 -10.26 20.01 -3.26
N LYS A 119 -9.02 20.39 -3.02
CA LYS A 119 -8.64 21.27 -1.90
C LYS A 119 -9.26 22.65 -2.05
N GLU A 120 -9.32 23.20 -3.26
CA GLU A 120 -9.97 24.48 -3.57
C GLU A 120 -11.49 24.43 -3.34
N GLU A 121 -12.14 23.32 -3.67
CA GLU A 121 -13.56 23.10 -3.43
C GLU A 121 -13.91 22.88 -1.96
N GLY A 122 -12.94 22.54 -1.14
CA GLY A 122 -13.08 22.17 0.27
C GLY A 122 -13.24 20.67 0.49
N VAL A 123 -12.41 20.14 1.37
CA VAL A 123 -12.36 18.69 1.71
C VAL A 123 -13.68 18.23 2.33
N ARG A 124 -14.24 17.13 1.83
CA ARG A 124 -15.54 16.56 2.24
C ARG A 124 -15.42 15.07 2.49
N GLY A 125 -16.15 14.57 3.48
CA GLY A 125 -16.23 13.14 3.78
C GLY A 125 -15.08 12.60 4.62
N SER A 126 -15.06 11.28 4.76
CA SER A 126 -14.06 10.55 5.55
C SER A 126 -12.77 10.30 4.79
N HIS A 127 -11.75 9.82 5.50
CA HIS A 127 -10.44 9.49 4.95
C HIS A 127 -9.82 10.65 4.15
N ASP A 128 -9.88 11.86 4.72
CA ASP A 128 -9.38 13.10 4.11
C ASP A 128 -9.95 13.36 2.70
N GLY A 129 -11.17 12.91 2.46
CA GLY A 129 -11.90 13.12 1.22
C GLY A 129 -11.71 12.06 0.15
N MET A 130 -10.93 11.02 0.38
CA MET A 130 -10.74 9.95 -0.61
C MET A 130 -12.06 9.25 -0.98
N ASP A 131 -12.91 8.97 0.01
CA ASP A 131 -14.21 8.34 -0.24
C ASP A 131 -15.08 9.17 -1.18
N TRP A 132 -15.10 10.49 -0.96
CA TRP A 132 -15.82 11.41 -1.83
C TRP A 132 -15.32 11.37 -3.27
N LEU A 133 -14.02 11.40 -3.47
CA LEU A 133 -13.40 11.37 -4.79
C LEU A 133 -13.71 10.06 -5.53
N VAL A 134 -13.60 8.93 -4.85
CA VAL A 134 -13.88 7.61 -5.43
C VAL A 134 -15.36 7.50 -5.84
N PHE A 135 -16.28 7.94 -4.99
CA PHE A 135 -17.71 7.91 -5.34
C PHE A 135 -18.06 8.90 -6.47
N ARG A 136 -17.49 10.10 -6.44
CA ARG A 136 -17.68 11.08 -7.51
C ARG A 136 -17.28 10.51 -8.87
N ASP A 137 -16.06 9.98 -8.98
CA ASP A 137 -15.56 9.44 -10.23
C ASP A 137 -16.38 8.23 -10.72
N SER A 138 -16.86 7.40 -9.78
CA SER A 138 -17.72 6.28 -10.11
C SER A 138 -19.08 6.74 -10.63
N PHE A 139 -19.71 7.74 -10.00
CA PHE A 139 -20.98 8.30 -10.45
C PHE A 139 -20.84 9.05 -11.76
N ASP A 140 -19.80 9.83 -11.93
CA ASP A 140 -19.51 10.55 -13.17
C ASP A 140 -19.29 9.58 -14.33
N SER A 141 -18.63 8.46 -14.10
CA SER A 141 -18.45 7.41 -15.11
C SER A 141 -19.81 6.82 -15.56
N ILE A 142 -20.70 6.55 -14.61
CA ILE A 142 -22.05 6.04 -14.92
C ILE A 142 -22.86 7.10 -15.69
N LEU A 143 -22.88 8.34 -15.23
CA LEU A 143 -23.66 9.43 -15.83
C LEU A 143 -23.20 9.76 -17.26
N ASN A 144 -21.89 9.70 -17.50
CA ASN A 144 -21.29 10.03 -18.79
C ASN A 144 -21.11 8.82 -19.71
N GLY A 145 -21.40 7.59 -19.24
CA GLY A 145 -21.21 6.36 -20.02
C GLY A 145 -19.75 6.07 -20.32
N THR A 146 -18.83 6.49 -19.44
CA THR A 146 -17.38 6.26 -19.56
C THR A 146 -16.94 5.06 -18.73
N LEU A 147 -15.74 4.56 -18.99
CA LEU A 147 -15.14 3.53 -18.15
C LEU A 147 -14.78 4.12 -16.77
N CYS A 148 -15.01 3.34 -15.73
CA CYS A 148 -14.56 3.70 -14.39
C CYS A 148 -13.02 3.66 -14.34
N PRO A 149 -12.36 4.63 -13.71
CA PRO A 149 -10.90 4.65 -13.56
C PRO A 149 -10.34 3.40 -12.88
N ILE A 150 -11.10 2.82 -11.95
CA ILE A 150 -10.79 1.54 -11.31
C ILE A 150 -11.91 0.57 -11.73
N ASP A 151 -11.57 -0.40 -12.55
CA ASP A 151 -12.54 -1.36 -13.02
C ASP A 151 -12.50 -2.70 -12.26
N VAL A 152 -13.35 -3.64 -12.69
CA VAL A 152 -13.45 -4.96 -12.07
C VAL A 152 -12.15 -5.77 -12.18
N TYR A 153 -11.35 -5.56 -13.21
CA TYR A 153 -10.09 -6.28 -13.41
C TYR A 153 -9.00 -5.76 -12.48
N ASP A 154 -8.94 -4.45 -12.24
CA ASP A 154 -8.06 -3.84 -11.25
C ASP A 154 -8.41 -4.35 -9.85
N THR A 155 -9.71 -4.33 -9.52
CA THR A 155 -10.21 -4.83 -8.25
C THR A 155 -9.89 -6.31 -8.04
N ALA A 156 -10.12 -7.15 -9.05
CA ALA A 156 -9.80 -8.59 -8.99
C ALA A 156 -8.28 -8.81 -8.78
N ALA A 157 -7.45 -8.06 -9.49
CA ALA A 157 -6.00 -8.13 -9.36
C ALA A 157 -5.48 -7.69 -7.99
N TRP A 158 -6.15 -6.74 -7.32
CA TRP A 158 -5.77 -6.31 -5.98
C TRP A 158 -6.24 -7.28 -4.90
N ILE A 159 -7.48 -7.75 -4.99
CA ILE A 159 -8.07 -8.64 -3.97
C ILE A 159 -7.41 -10.01 -3.99
N CYS A 160 -7.02 -10.55 -5.14
CA CYS A 160 -6.38 -11.86 -5.21
C CYS A 160 -5.03 -11.92 -4.48
N ILE A 161 -4.37 -10.78 -4.25
CA ILE A 161 -3.08 -10.70 -3.56
C ILE A 161 -3.17 -11.36 -2.17
N THR A 162 -4.26 -11.13 -1.43
CA THR A 162 -4.44 -11.70 -0.08
C THR A 162 -4.38 -13.23 -0.11
N ALA A 163 -5.14 -13.87 -1.00
CA ALA A 163 -5.15 -15.34 -1.13
C ALA A 163 -3.79 -15.89 -1.59
N LEU A 164 -3.12 -15.19 -2.51
CA LEU A 164 -1.81 -15.60 -3.02
C LEU A 164 -0.69 -15.40 -1.99
N ILE A 165 -0.81 -14.44 -1.11
CA ILE A 165 0.07 -14.27 0.06
C ILE A 165 -0.02 -15.51 0.96
N GLU A 166 -1.23 -15.94 1.30
CA GLU A 166 -1.44 -17.15 2.11
C GLU A 166 -0.89 -18.39 1.42
N GLU A 167 -1.11 -18.54 0.12
CA GLU A 167 -0.54 -19.65 -0.68
C GLU A 167 0.99 -19.66 -0.64
N SER A 168 1.63 -18.51 -0.88
CA SER A 168 3.09 -18.41 -0.84
C SER A 168 3.66 -18.79 0.53
N ILE A 169 3.04 -18.30 1.62
CA ILE A 169 3.43 -18.63 2.99
C ILE A 169 3.27 -20.13 3.25
N ALA A 170 2.14 -20.72 2.87
CA ALA A 170 1.89 -22.16 3.03
C ALA A 170 2.89 -23.03 2.25
N LEU A 171 3.40 -22.53 1.13
CA LEU A 171 4.45 -23.17 0.34
C LEU A 171 5.87 -22.89 0.84
N GLY A 172 6.03 -22.23 1.99
CA GLY A 172 7.34 -21.92 2.58
C GLY A 172 8.06 -20.74 1.90
N GLY A 173 7.30 -19.78 1.39
CA GLY A 173 7.85 -18.57 0.74
C GLY A 173 8.23 -18.80 -0.73
N LYS A 174 7.57 -19.74 -1.40
CA LYS A 174 7.76 -19.93 -2.85
C LYS A 174 7.02 -18.88 -3.64
N PRO A 175 7.57 -18.47 -4.80
CA PRO A 175 6.85 -17.57 -5.70
C PRO A 175 5.55 -18.24 -6.20
N VAL A 176 4.47 -17.44 -6.21
CA VAL A 176 3.18 -17.80 -6.81
C VAL A 176 2.84 -16.82 -7.93
N MET A 177 2.16 -17.33 -8.95
CA MET A 177 1.78 -16.50 -10.10
C MET A 177 0.47 -15.78 -9.83
N ILE A 178 0.42 -14.52 -10.22
CA ILE A 178 -0.79 -13.70 -10.16
C ILE A 178 -1.60 -13.94 -11.44
N PRO A 179 -2.88 -14.34 -11.34
CA PRO A 179 -3.72 -14.57 -12.52
C PRO A 179 -3.90 -13.30 -13.37
N ASP A 180 -3.84 -13.45 -14.66
CA ASP A 180 -4.22 -12.39 -15.59
C ASP A 180 -5.73 -12.43 -15.84
N PHE A 181 -6.49 -11.62 -15.12
CA PHE A 181 -7.93 -11.52 -15.26
C PHE A 181 -8.37 -10.88 -16.57
N THR A 182 -7.49 -10.14 -17.23
CA THR A 182 -7.76 -9.43 -18.48
C THR A 182 -7.51 -10.27 -19.72
N LYS A 183 -6.93 -11.47 -19.58
CA LYS A 183 -6.51 -12.34 -20.69
C LYS A 183 -5.61 -11.62 -21.70
N GLY A 184 -4.68 -10.83 -21.21
CA GLY A 184 -3.71 -10.07 -22.00
C GLY A 184 -4.16 -8.65 -22.38
N ALA A 185 -5.41 -8.28 -22.16
CA ALA A 185 -5.90 -6.94 -22.55
C ALA A 185 -5.25 -5.78 -21.79
N TRP A 186 -4.61 -6.03 -20.65
CA TRP A 186 -3.85 -5.03 -19.89
C TRP A 186 -2.68 -4.40 -20.70
N ILE A 187 -2.18 -5.08 -21.73
CA ILE A 187 -1.08 -4.59 -22.56
C ILE A 187 -1.50 -3.35 -23.39
N THR A 188 -2.78 -3.25 -23.68
CA THR A 188 -3.36 -2.20 -24.55
C THR A 188 -4.29 -1.23 -23.81
N ARG A 189 -4.34 -1.32 -22.48
CA ARG A 189 -5.16 -0.45 -21.61
C ARG A 189 -4.46 0.85 -21.30
#